data_1da9cbfff19b5ad08726f969cc33cc4d
#
_entry.id   1da9cbfff19b5ad08726f969cc33cc4d
#
_cell.length_a   1.000
_cell.length_b   1.000
_cell.length_c   1.000
_cell.angle_alpha   90.00
_cell.angle_beta   90.00
_cell.angle_gamma   90.00
#
_symmetry.space_group_name_H-M   'P 1'
#
loop_
_entity.id
_entity.type
_entity.pdbx_description
1 polymer ?
#
loop_
_entity_poly.entity_id
_entity_poly.type
_entity_poly.pdbx_seq_one_letter_code
_entity_poly.pdbx_strand_id
1 'polypeptide(L)'
;MKKHDISVDASDTKRRTPAWRQLGDEPDYRFTLANERTFLAWIRTALAILAAGVLLDQFSTKIQPHTAVVAIATVMCVLAAGLCSLAYQRWAVNEQAMRHKLPLPHSRALSLLAALVCAASALIAALILAVSLWG
;
A
#
# COMPACT_ATOMS: atom_id res chain seq x y z
N MET A 1 -24.96 -4.82 -41.86
CA MET A 1 -24.05 -4.85 -40.72
C MET A 1 -24.21 -3.57 -39.91
N LYS A 2 -25.05 -3.58 -38.85
CA LYS A 2 -25.40 -2.38 -38.05
C LYS A 2 -24.19 -2.12 -37.10
N LYS A 3 -23.49 -1.01 -37.31
CA LYS A 3 -22.56 -0.45 -36.32
C LYS A 3 -23.38 -0.10 -35.07
N HIS A 4 -23.15 -0.85 -34.00
CA HIS A 4 -23.67 -0.48 -32.67
C HIS A 4 -22.80 0.66 -32.16
N ASP A 5 -23.30 1.86 -32.31
CA ASP A 5 -22.72 3.08 -31.77
C ASP A 5 -22.93 3.03 -30.24
N ILE A 6 -21.92 2.57 -29.53
CA ILE A 6 -21.90 2.64 -28.06
C ILE A 6 -21.54 4.08 -27.70
N SER A 7 -22.52 4.97 -27.75
CA SER A 7 -22.38 6.28 -27.13
C SER A 7 -22.40 6.10 -25.60
N VAL A 8 -21.22 5.86 -25.04
CA VAL A 8 -21.06 5.93 -23.59
C VAL A 8 -21.34 7.38 -23.20
N ASP A 9 -22.42 7.57 -22.46
CA ASP A 9 -22.84 8.90 -22.03
C ASP A 9 -21.72 9.52 -21.15
N ALA A 10 -20.98 10.46 -21.73
CA ALA A 10 -19.85 11.15 -21.07
C ALA A 10 -20.30 11.90 -19.81
N SER A 11 -21.61 12.17 -19.66
CA SER A 11 -22.19 12.86 -18.50
C SER A 11 -22.25 11.97 -17.25
N ASP A 12 -22.48 10.67 -17.42
CA ASP A 12 -22.60 9.72 -16.30
C ASP A 12 -21.21 9.32 -15.74
N THR A 13 -20.19 9.27 -16.59
CA THR A 13 -18.80 9.02 -16.18
C THR A 13 -18.26 10.16 -15.33
N LYS A 14 -18.67 11.39 -15.58
CA LYS A 14 -18.23 12.58 -14.85
C LYS A 14 -18.77 12.65 -13.42
N ARG A 15 -19.92 12.03 -13.13
CA ARG A 15 -20.53 11.99 -11.80
C ARG A 15 -19.86 11.02 -10.84
N ARG A 16 -19.17 10.00 -11.33
CA ARG A 16 -18.53 8.95 -10.52
C ARG A 16 -17.06 9.21 -10.19
N THR A 17 -16.43 10.19 -10.84
CA THR A 17 -15.04 10.52 -10.61
C THR A 17 -14.90 11.52 -9.46
N PRO A 18 -13.97 11.30 -8.51
CA PRO A 18 -13.67 12.25 -7.44
C PRO A 18 -13.36 13.65 -7.99
N ALA A 19 -13.76 14.71 -7.27
CA ALA A 19 -13.63 16.10 -7.73
C ALA A 19 -12.18 16.47 -8.12
N TRP A 20 -11.16 15.94 -7.43
CA TRP A 20 -9.76 16.17 -7.74
C TRP A 20 -9.32 15.57 -9.09
N ARG A 21 -10.00 14.54 -9.58
CA ARG A 21 -9.74 13.95 -10.91
C ARG A 21 -10.30 14.77 -12.07
N GLN A 22 -11.17 15.71 -11.78
CA GLN A 22 -11.80 16.58 -12.80
C GLN A 22 -11.00 17.88 -13.01
N LEU A 23 -10.01 18.17 -12.16
CA LEU A 23 -9.16 19.34 -12.21
C LEU A 23 -7.83 19.00 -12.90
N GLY A 24 -7.37 19.88 -13.79
CA GLY A 24 -6.11 19.76 -14.53
C GLY A 24 -6.24 19.03 -15.88
N ASP A 25 -5.13 18.96 -16.62
CA ASP A 25 -5.03 18.26 -17.90
C ASP A 25 -4.98 16.74 -17.68
N GLU A 26 -5.49 15.97 -18.63
CA GLU A 26 -5.40 14.52 -18.60
C GLU A 26 -3.94 14.09 -18.79
N PRO A 27 -3.32 13.39 -17.81
CA PRO A 27 -1.92 13.00 -17.93
C PRO A 27 -1.73 11.98 -19.05
N ASP A 28 -0.53 11.95 -19.64
CA ASP A 28 -0.19 10.91 -20.61
C ASP A 28 -0.41 9.51 -19.95
N TYR A 29 -1.18 8.67 -20.60
CA TYR A 29 -1.55 7.33 -20.13
C TYR A 29 -0.34 6.47 -19.74
N ARG A 30 0.83 6.71 -20.33
CA ARG A 30 2.08 5.99 -20.04
C ARG A 30 2.54 6.23 -18.59
N PHE A 31 2.44 7.48 -18.12
CA PHE A 31 2.81 7.83 -16.75
C PHE A 31 1.79 7.33 -15.74
N THR A 32 0.50 7.39 -16.07
CA THR A 32 -0.56 6.82 -15.24
C THR A 32 -0.38 5.32 -15.06
N LEU A 33 -0.12 4.58 -16.14
CA LEU A 33 0.14 3.14 -16.06
C LEU A 33 1.41 2.81 -15.26
N ALA A 34 2.46 3.63 -15.38
CA ALA A 34 3.68 3.47 -14.58
C ALA A 34 3.40 3.68 -13.08
N ASN A 35 2.61 4.69 -12.74
CA ASN A 35 2.18 4.97 -11.37
C ASN A 35 1.34 3.82 -10.78
N GLU A 36 0.42 3.28 -11.57
CA GLU A 36 -0.40 2.11 -11.19
C GLU A 36 0.45 0.87 -10.95
N ARG A 37 1.44 0.60 -11.80
CA ARG A 37 2.39 -0.52 -11.58
C ARG A 37 3.12 -0.40 -10.25
N THR A 38 3.57 0.80 -9.93
CA THR A 38 4.25 1.08 -8.66
C THR A 38 3.28 0.85 -7.49
N PHE A 39 2.06 1.37 -7.57
CA PHE A 39 1.02 1.13 -6.56
C PHE A 39 0.76 -0.36 -6.34
N LEU A 40 0.56 -1.13 -7.41
CA LEU A 40 0.33 -2.57 -7.34
C LEU A 40 1.50 -3.34 -6.73
N ALA A 41 2.75 -2.91 -6.99
CA ALA A 41 3.92 -3.50 -6.36
C ALA A 41 3.91 -3.31 -4.83
N TRP A 42 3.48 -2.15 -4.33
CA TRP A 42 3.33 -1.87 -2.91
C TRP A 42 2.22 -2.68 -2.26
N ILE A 43 1.07 -2.76 -2.92
CA ILE A 43 -0.06 -3.59 -2.45
C ILE A 43 0.35 -5.07 -2.36
N ARG A 44 1.12 -5.57 -3.32
CA ARG A 44 1.66 -6.94 -3.28
C ARG A 44 2.53 -7.18 -2.04
N THR A 45 3.41 -6.23 -1.72
CA THR A 45 4.25 -6.31 -0.52
C THR A 45 3.40 -6.27 0.75
N ALA A 46 2.41 -5.39 0.82
CA ALA A 46 1.50 -5.31 1.96
C ALA A 46 0.71 -6.62 2.16
N LEU A 47 0.21 -7.20 1.07
CA LEU A 47 -0.49 -8.50 1.11
C LEU A 47 0.41 -9.64 1.57
N ALA A 48 1.67 -9.65 1.15
CA ALA A 48 2.64 -10.65 1.60
C ALA A 48 2.89 -10.57 3.12
N ILE A 49 3.04 -9.35 3.65
CA ILE A 49 3.20 -9.11 5.09
C ILE A 49 1.93 -9.51 5.85
N LEU A 50 0.75 -9.16 5.33
CA LEU A 50 -0.53 -9.54 5.92
C LEU A 50 -0.69 -11.06 5.96
N ALA A 51 -0.39 -11.74 4.86
CA ALA A 51 -0.48 -13.20 4.79
C ALA A 51 0.48 -13.86 5.80
N ALA A 52 1.71 -13.36 5.93
CA ALA A 52 2.66 -13.85 6.91
C ALA A 52 2.17 -13.64 8.34
N GLY A 53 1.56 -12.49 8.66
CA GLY A 53 0.97 -12.21 9.97
C GLY A 53 -0.19 -13.17 10.30
N VAL A 54 -1.08 -13.40 9.34
CA VAL A 54 -2.21 -14.34 9.51
C VAL A 54 -1.70 -15.76 9.68
N LEU A 55 -0.72 -16.20 8.89
CA LEU A 55 -0.12 -17.54 9.05
C LEU A 55 0.53 -17.70 10.42
N LEU A 56 1.24 -16.68 10.90
CA LEU A 56 1.87 -16.72 12.22
C LEU A 56 0.81 -16.87 13.34
N ASP A 57 -0.30 -16.18 13.23
CA ASP A 57 -1.43 -16.30 14.16
C ASP A 57 -2.01 -17.73 14.15
N GLN A 58 -2.21 -18.33 12.98
CA GLN A 58 -2.70 -19.70 12.84
C GLN A 58 -1.77 -20.74 13.51
N PHE A 59 -0.47 -20.49 13.53
CA PHE A 59 0.50 -21.35 14.19
C PHE A 59 0.76 -20.98 15.68
N SER A 60 0.15 -19.91 16.17
CA SER A 60 0.37 -19.38 17.53
C SER A 60 0.11 -20.38 18.63
N THR A 61 -0.84 -21.30 18.42
CA THR A 61 -1.19 -22.36 19.40
C THR A 61 -0.10 -23.43 19.57
N LYS A 62 0.80 -23.54 18.59
CA LYS A 62 1.88 -24.53 18.58
C LYS A 62 3.24 -23.97 19.05
N ILE A 63 3.34 -22.64 19.14
CA ILE A 63 4.58 -21.94 19.47
C ILE A 63 4.43 -21.22 20.81
N GLN A 64 5.34 -21.45 21.73
CA GLN A 64 5.38 -20.78 23.03
C GLN A 64 6.46 -19.68 23.00
N PRO A 65 6.24 -18.54 23.66
CA PRO A 65 5.00 -18.11 24.36
C PRO A 65 3.97 -17.56 23.37
N HIS A 66 2.73 -18.01 23.48
CA HIS A 66 1.60 -17.62 22.62
C HIS A 66 1.42 -16.09 22.49
N THR A 67 1.54 -15.37 23.60
CA THR A 67 1.38 -13.91 23.62
C THR A 67 2.34 -13.16 22.72
N ALA A 68 3.61 -13.61 22.65
CA ALA A 68 4.61 -13.00 21.77
C ALA A 68 4.28 -13.24 20.29
N VAL A 69 3.83 -14.43 19.94
CA VAL A 69 3.47 -14.77 18.56
C VAL A 69 2.29 -13.94 18.10
N VAL A 70 1.25 -13.80 18.93
CA VAL A 70 0.08 -12.97 18.64
C VAL A 70 0.48 -11.48 18.52
N ALA A 71 1.36 -10.99 19.39
CA ALA A 71 1.84 -9.61 19.30
C ALA A 71 2.58 -9.35 17.99
N ILE A 72 3.47 -10.24 17.54
CA ILE A 72 4.18 -10.13 16.27
C ILE A 72 3.18 -10.17 15.10
N ALA A 73 2.24 -11.10 15.10
CA ALA A 73 1.21 -11.21 14.07
C ALA A 73 0.37 -9.92 13.97
N THR A 74 -0.03 -9.36 15.11
CA THR A 74 -0.76 -8.09 15.15
C THR A 74 0.06 -6.93 14.58
N VAL A 75 1.33 -6.81 14.95
CA VAL A 75 2.24 -5.79 14.41
C VAL A 75 2.36 -5.92 12.89
N MET A 76 2.49 -7.13 12.36
CA MET A 76 2.54 -7.36 10.90
C MET A 76 1.25 -6.93 10.21
N CYS A 77 0.08 -7.21 10.78
CA CYS A 77 -1.19 -6.76 10.21
C CYS A 77 -1.32 -5.23 10.20
N VAL A 78 -0.92 -4.56 11.28
CA VAL A 78 -0.92 -3.09 11.37
C VAL A 78 0.05 -2.48 10.34
N LEU A 79 1.23 -3.08 10.18
CA LEU A 79 2.20 -2.66 9.16
C LEU A 79 1.65 -2.80 7.74
N ALA A 80 0.99 -3.92 7.43
CA ALA A 80 0.36 -4.12 6.13
C ALA A 80 -0.71 -3.06 5.84
N ALA A 81 -1.54 -2.73 6.82
CA ALA A 81 -2.54 -1.67 6.70
C ALA A 81 -1.90 -0.29 6.50
N GLY A 82 -0.83 0.01 7.22
CA GLY A 82 -0.05 1.24 7.06
C GLY A 82 0.57 1.35 5.66
N LEU A 83 1.15 0.27 5.16
CA LEU A 83 1.72 0.20 3.80
C LEU A 83 0.66 0.44 2.72
N CYS A 84 -0.52 -0.15 2.84
CA CYS A 84 -1.63 0.09 1.92
C CYS A 84 -2.05 1.56 1.91
N SER A 85 -2.17 2.18 3.10
CA SER A 85 -2.55 3.59 3.24
C SER A 85 -1.50 4.52 2.61
N LEU A 86 -0.21 4.26 2.85
CA LEU A 86 0.89 5.01 2.25
C LEU A 86 0.97 4.84 0.73
N ALA A 87 0.74 3.62 0.24
CA ALA A 87 0.70 3.34 -1.19
C ALA A 87 -0.40 4.15 -1.89
N TYR A 88 -1.61 4.20 -1.29
CA TYR A 88 -2.72 4.97 -1.84
C TYR A 88 -2.45 6.47 -1.83
N GLN A 89 -1.97 7.02 -0.70
CA GLN A 89 -1.63 8.44 -0.60
C GLN A 89 -0.58 8.84 -1.63
N ARG A 90 0.47 8.05 -1.79
CA ARG A 90 1.52 8.29 -2.77
C ARG A 90 1.00 8.24 -4.20
N TRP A 91 0.18 7.25 -4.52
CA TRP A 91 -0.46 7.14 -5.82
C TRP A 91 -1.29 8.38 -6.13
N ALA A 92 -2.13 8.83 -5.18
CA ALA A 92 -2.99 10.00 -5.34
C ALA A 92 -2.19 11.30 -5.52
N VAL A 93 -1.13 11.51 -4.75
CA VAL A 93 -0.25 12.69 -4.85
C VAL A 93 0.47 12.72 -6.20
N ASN A 94 0.99 11.58 -6.67
CA ASN A 94 1.64 11.49 -7.97
C ASN A 94 0.65 11.78 -9.11
N GLU A 95 -0.56 11.24 -9.03
CA GLU A 95 -1.62 11.48 -10.02
C GLU A 95 -1.99 12.96 -10.09
N GLN A 96 -2.13 13.63 -8.93
CA GLN A 96 -2.41 15.08 -8.88
C GLN A 96 -1.25 15.90 -9.45
N ALA A 97 0.00 15.56 -9.11
CA ALA A 97 1.17 16.26 -9.64
C ALA A 97 1.27 16.16 -11.17
N MET A 98 0.98 14.99 -11.73
CA MET A 98 0.96 14.78 -13.19
C MET A 98 -0.12 15.63 -13.87
N ARG A 99 -1.30 15.77 -13.28
CA ARG A 99 -2.40 16.60 -13.81
C ARG A 99 -2.08 18.09 -13.85
N HIS A 100 -1.29 18.56 -12.89
CA HIS A 100 -0.90 19.96 -12.78
C HIS A 100 0.48 20.27 -13.43
N LYS A 101 1.11 19.30 -14.11
CA LYS A 101 2.45 19.42 -14.69
C LYS A 101 3.50 19.92 -13.69
N LEU A 102 3.30 19.61 -12.40
CA LEU A 102 4.22 19.95 -11.35
C LEU A 102 5.38 18.94 -11.29
N PRO A 103 6.59 19.35 -10.88
CA PRO A 103 7.66 18.41 -10.65
C PRO A 103 7.24 17.41 -9.58
N LEU A 104 7.52 16.12 -9.83
CA LEU A 104 7.21 15.05 -8.88
C LEU A 104 7.91 15.33 -7.53
N PRO A 105 7.19 15.30 -6.41
CA PRO A 105 7.79 15.58 -5.11
C PRO A 105 8.90 14.56 -4.83
N HIS A 106 10.06 15.03 -4.39
CA HIS A 106 11.16 14.17 -3.96
C HIS A 106 10.68 13.19 -2.91
N SER A 107 10.94 11.91 -3.13
CA SER A 107 10.29 10.82 -2.40
C SER A 107 10.86 10.61 -0.98
N ARG A 108 10.60 11.54 -0.08
CA ARG A 108 10.74 11.33 1.36
C ARG A 108 9.91 10.11 1.82
N ALA A 109 8.85 9.79 1.09
CA ALA A 109 8.04 8.61 1.33
C ALA A 109 8.82 7.29 1.20
N LEU A 110 9.81 7.19 0.29
CA LEU A 110 10.67 6.02 0.18
C LEU A 110 11.58 5.85 1.40
N SER A 111 12.16 6.96 1.87
CA SER A 111 13.00 6.95 3.06
C SER A 111 12.19 6.61 4.31
N LEU A 112 11.00 7.20 4.45
CA LEU A 112 10.08 6.88 5.55
C LEU A 112 9.65 5.43 5.53
N LEU A 113 9.36 4.88 4.37
CA LEU A 113 9.01 3.47 4.24
C LEU A 113 10.18 2.55 4.61
N ALA A 114 11.36 2.82 4.07
CA ALA A 114 12.54 2.05 4.40
C ALA A 114 12.81 2.09 5.92
N ALA A 115 12.71 3.26 6.53
CA ALA A 115 12.84 3.43 7.97
C ALA A 115 11.77 2.64 8.75
N LEU A 116 10.52 2.66 8.30
CA LEU A 116 9.40 1.95 8.93
C LEU A 116 9.61 0.43 8.85
N VAL A 117 10.02 -0.10 7.69
CA VAL A 117 10.30 -1.52 7.52
C VAL A 117 11.50 -1.94 8.36
N CYS A 118 12.57 -1.14 8.39
CA CYS A 118 13.74 -1.40 9.26
C CYS A 118 13.37 -1.38 10.74
N ALA A 119 12.59 -0.39 11.20
CA ALA A 119 12.16 -0.30 12.59
C ALA A 119 11.27 -1.49 12.99
N ALA A 120 10.37 -1.88 12.12
CA ALA A 120 9.52 -3.06 12.35
C ALA A 120 10.32 -4.35 12.41
N SER A 121 11.27 -4.55 11.50
CA SER A 121 12.15 -5.71 11.50
C SER A 121 13.01 -5.76 12.76
N ALA A 122 13.54 -4.62 13.21
CA ALA A 122 14.30 -4.52 14.45
C ALA A 122 13.44 -4.83 15.67
N LEU A 123 12.19 -4.34 15.71
CA LEU A 123 11.25 -4.62 16.78
C LEU A 123 10.91 -6.11 16.87
N ILE A 124 10.62 -6.74 15.73
CA ILE A 124 10.33 -8.18 15.66
C ILE A 124 11.55 -8.98 16.12
N ALA A 125 12.74 -8.63 15.65
CA ALA A 125 13.98 -9.29 16.08
C ALA A 125 14.24 -9.14 17.59
N ALA A 126 14.01 -7.94 18.13
CA ALA A 126 14.13 -7.69 19.57
C ALA A 126 13.13 -8.51 20.40
N LEU A 127 11.88 -8.61 19.92
CA LEU A 127 10.84 -9.43 20.57
C LEU A 127 11.24 -10.92 20.57
N ILE A 128 11.70 -11.44 19.43
CA ILE A 128 12.16 -12.85 19.33
C ILE A 128 13.31 -13.10 20.30
N LEU A 129 14.30 -12.19 20.33
CA LEU A 129 15.46 -12.32 21.23
C LEU A 129 15.04 -12.24 22.71
N ALA A 130 14.18 -11.30 23.06
CA ALA A 130 13.68 -11.15 24.43
C ALA A 130 12.97 -12.44 24.90
N VAL A 131 12.10 -13.00 24.07
CA VAL A 131 11.40 -14.26 24.34
C VAL A 131 12.38 -15.43 24.48
N SER A 132 13.42 -15.49 23.64
CA SER A 132 14.44 -16.56 23.68
C SER A 132 15.34 -16.50 24.91
N LEU A 133 15.56 -15.31 25.48
CA LEU A 133 16.42 -15.11 26.64
C LEU A 133 15.66 -15.25 27.97
N TRP A 134 14.35 -15.05 27.98
CA TRP A 134 13.51 -15.04 29.20
C TRP A 134 12.55 -16.25 29.31
N GLY A 135 12.50 -17.08 28.28
CA GLY A 135 11.77 -18.36 28.23
C GLY A 135 12.70 -19.53 28.38
#